data_4bb71c2202baca26bf1219f4f5c8c2ee
#
_entry.id   4bb71c2202baca26bf1219f4f5c8c2ee
#
_cell.length_a   1.000
_cell.length_b   1.000
_cell.length_c   1.000
_cell.angle_alpha   90.00
_cell.angle_beta   90.00
_cell.angle_gamma   90.00
#
_symmetry.space_group_name_H-M   'P 1'
#
loop_
_entity.id
_entity.type
_entity.pdbx_description
1 polymer ?
#
loop_
_entity_poly.entity_id
_entity_poly.type
_entity_poly.pdbx_seq_one_letter_code
_entity_poly.pdbx_strand_id
1 'polypeptide(L)'
;EIGVRLVGSEMCIRDRIIEKDIEEGHCKKVVTRFPPEPNGYLHIGHAKSILLNYGLAQEYGGDFHFRFDDTNPTKEKEEYVNSIKEDVEWLGADYHEHIYYASNYFDKMYECAEFLIKKGKAYVCDLNAEQIREYRGTLTEPGKNSPYRDRTPEENLQLFREMKEGKYPDGSKVLRAKIDMTSGNINMRDPILYRIARMEHHNTGNKWCIYPMYDFAHPLEDAFEGVTHSICTPVSYTHLTLPTTPYV
;
A
#
# COMPACT_ATOMS: atom_id res chain seq x y z
N GLU A 1 -4.47 29.89 -18.22
CA GLU A 1 -4.58 29.18 -19.52
C GLU A 1 -3.52 28.09 -19.75
N ILE A 2 -2.33 28.19 -19.17
CA ILE A 2 -1.27 27.16 -19.36
C ILE A 2 -1.56 25.89 -18.55
N GLY A 3 -2.20 26.00 -17.40
CA GLY A 3 -2.56 24.87 -16.54
C GLY A 3 -3.66 23.96 -17.13
N VAL A 4 -4.58 24.52 -17.90
CA VAL A 4 -5.73 23.80 -18.47
C VAL A 4 -5.33 22.88 -19.64
N ARG A 5 -4.29 23.18 -20.36
CA ARG A 5 -3.88 22.41 -21.55
C ARG A 5 -3.07 21.15 -21.23
N LEU A 6 -2.28 21.13 -20.15
CA LEU A 6 -1.56 19.94 -19.70
C LEU A 6 -2.47 18.97 -18.93
N VAL A 7 -3.48 19.51 -18.23
CA VAL A 7 -4.50 18.73 -17.54
C VAL A 7 -5.45 18.07 -18.55
N GLY A 8 -5.73 18.71 -19.69
CA GLY A 8 -6.71 18.21 -20.67
C GLY A 8 -6.35 16.90 -21.36
N SER A 9 -5.06 16.62 -21.66
CA SER A 9 -4.69 15.37 -22.35
C SER A 9 -4.64 14.16 -21.40
N GLU A 10 -4.21 14.35 -20.17
CA GLU A 10 -4.23 13.30 -19.14
C GLU A 10 -5.66 13.02 -18.65
N MET A 11 -6.51 14.04 -18.56
CA MET A 11 -7.94 13.87 -18.28
C MET A 11 -8.61 13.02 -19.37
N CYS A 12 -8.39 13.30 -20.65
CA CYS A 12 -8.97 12.53 -21.75
C CYS A 12 -8.62 11.04 -21.74
N ILE A 13 -7.44 10.65 -21.26
CA ILE A 13 -7.05 9.23 -21.17
C ILE A 13 -7.78 8.55 -20.01
N ARG A 14 -7.85 9.19 -18.84
CA ARG A 14 -8.53 8.66 -17.64
C ARG A 14 -10.03 8.53 -17.88
N ASP A 15 -10.64 9.57 -18.43
CA ASP A 15 -12.06 9.61 -18.73
C ASP A 15 -12.43 8.47 -19.68
N ARG A 16 -11.65 8.24 -20.75
CA ARG A 16 -11.84 7.11 -21.65
C ARG A 16 -11.73 5.75 -20.97
N ILE A 17 -10.83 5.59 -19.99
CA ILE A 17 -10.71 4.33 -19.23
C ILE A 17 -11.95 4.13 -18.38
N ILE A 18 -12.36 5.15 -17.63
CA ILE A 18 -13.55 5.10 -16.77
C ILE A 18 -14.81 4.86 -17.58
N GLU A 19 -15.01 5.60 -18.67
CA GLU A 19 -16.15 5.44 -19.58
C GLU A 19 -16.21 4.02 -20.14
N LYS A 20 -15.08 3.51 -20.61
CA LYS A 20 -14.96 2.14 -21.12
C LYS A 20 -15.30 1.10 -20.07
N ASP A 21 -14.77 1.24 -18.83
CA ASP A 21 -15.04 0.29 -17.76
C ASP A 21 -16.51 0.29 -17.34
N ILE A 22 -17.19 1.44 -17.41
CA ILE A 22 -18.64 1.54 -17.20
C ILE A 22 -19.40 0.89 -18.35
N GLU A 23 -19.06 1.20 -19.60
CA GLU A 23 -19.72 0.66 -20.80
C GLU A 23 -19.57 -0.87 -20.90
N GLU A 24 -18.38 -1.40 -20.58
CA GLU A 24 -18.10 -2.85 -20.58
C GLU A 24 -18.65 -3.56 -19.33
N GLY A 25 -19.20 -2.81 -18.36
CA GLY A 25 -19.79 -3.35 -17.13
C GLY A 25 -18.77 -3.87 -16.12
N HIS A 26 -17.51 -3.44 -16.23
CA HIS A 26 -16.45 -3.79 -15.27
C HIS A 26 -16.71 -3.17 -13.90
N CYS A 27 -17.34 -2.00 -13.85
CA CYS A 27 -17.82 -1.39 -12.61
C CYS A 27 -19.23 -0.81 -12.81
N LYS A 28 -20.02 -0.83 -11.71
CA LYS A 28 -21.36 -0.20 -11.70
C LYS A 28 -21.33 1.23 -11.19
N LYS A 29 -20.32 1.56 -10.42
CA LYS A 29 -20.12 2.84 -9.76
C LYS A 29 -18.63 3.12 -9.68
N VAL A 30 -18.24 4.36 -9.94
CA VAL A 30 -16.85 4.79 -9.80
C VAL A 30 -16.56 5.01 -8.32
N VAL A 31 -15.54 4.35 -7.82
CA VAL A 31 -15.04 4.52 -6.45
C VAL A 31 -13.58 4.87 -6.53
N THR A 32 -13.25 6.09 -6.10
CA THR A 32 -11.87 6.58 -6.00
C THR A 32 -11.46 6.73 -4.54
N ARG A 33 -10.19 6.98 -4.26
CA ARG A 33 -9.71 7.15 -2.89
C ARG A 33 -8.53 8.12 -2.77
N PHE A 34 -8.39 8.71 -1.59
CA PHE A 34 -7.21 9.41 -1.13
C PHE A 34 -6.68 8.71 0.14
N PRO A 35 -5.52 8.01 0.06
CA PRO A 35 -4.99 7.23 1.17
C PRO A 35 -3.73 7.88 1.79
N PRO A 36 -3.84 8.95 2.58
CA PRO A 36 -2.68 9.55 3.22
C PRO A 36 -2.13 8.70 4.36
N GLU A 37 -0.80 8.64 4.49
CA GLU A 37 -0.12 8.16 5.68
C GLU A 37 -0.11 9.29 6.73
N PRO A 38 -0.61 9.08 7.98
CA PRO A 38 -0.69 10.14 8.99
C PRO A 38 0.66 10.41 9.70
N ASN A 39 1.68 10.70 8.90
CA ASN A 39 3.07 10.90 9.33
C ASN A 39 3.58 12.34 9.17
N GLY A 40 2.73 13.27 8.77
CA GLY A 40 3.03 14.67 8.55
C GLY A 40 1.86 15.48 8.02
N TYR A 41 2.07 16.77 7.85
CA TYR A 41 1.08 17.68 7.27
C TYR A 41 0.99 17.52 5.75
N LEU A 42 -0.20 17.83 5.20
CA LEU A 42 -0.40 17.82 3.75
C LEU A 42 0.35 18.97 3.07
N HIS A 43 0.62 18.79 1.80
CA HIS A 43 1.20 19.81 0.93
C HIS A 43 0.43 19.89 -0.40
N ILE A 44 0.77 20.86 -1.25
CA ILE A 44 0.05 21.11 -2.52
C ILE A 44 -0.08 19.89 -3.44
N GLY A 45 0.87 18.96 -3.37
CA GLY A 45 0.79 17.69 -4.12
C GLY A 45 -0.37 16.80 -3.63
N HIS A 46 -0.62 16.78 -2.31
CA HIS A 46 -1.77 16.09 -1.73
C HIS A 46 -3.09 16.76 -2.12
N ALA A 47 -3.15 18.11 -2.08
CA ALA A 47 -4.34 18.86 -2.50
C ALA A 47 -4.71 18.53 -3.96
N LYS A 48 -3.73 18.46 -4.87
CA LYS A 48 -3.95 18.02 -6.25
C LYS A 48 -4.54 16.60 -6.31
N SER A 49 -4.03 15.68 -5.51
CA SER A 49 -4.51 14.29 -5.48
C SER A 49 -5.94 14.20 -4.94
N ILE A 50 -6.25 14.93 -3.87
CA ILE A 50 -7.58 14.99 -3.28
C ILE A 50 -8.60 15.50 -4.31
N LEU A 51 -8.36 16.69 -4.87
CA LEU A 51 -9.26 17.32 -5.83
C LEU A 51 -9.45 16.49 -7.09
N LEU A 52 -8.42 15.78 -7.53
CA LEU A 52 -8.50 14.90 -8.67
C LEU A 52 -9.40 13.68 -8.41
N ASN A 53 -9.14 12.95 -7.31
CA ASN A 53 -9.91 11.75 -6.97
C ASN A 53 -11.36 12.10 -6.61
N TYR A 54 -11.55 13.17 -5.83
CA TYR A 54 -12.88 13.68 -5.49
C TYR A 54 -13.65 14.16 -6.73
N GLY A 55 -13.01 14.97 -7.58
CA GLY A 55 -13.63 15.48 -8.80
C GLY A 55 -14.11 14.38 -9.74
N LEU A 56 -13.32 13.32 -9.93
CA LEU A 56 -13.72 12.17 -10.72
C LEU A 56 -14.90 11.40 -10.10
N ALA A 57 -14.88 11.19 -8.78
CA ALA A 57 -16.03 10.57 -8.11
C ALA A 57 -17.30 11.39 -8.33
N GLN A 58 -17.22 12.72 -8.20
CA GLN A 58 -18.37 13.62 -8.43
C GLN A 58 -18.85 13.59 -9.89
N GLU A 59 -17.94 13.65 -10.87
CA GLU A 59 -18.25 13.67 -12.29
C GLU A 59 -19.02 12.44 -12.74
N TYR A 60 -18.64 11.26 -12.21
CA TYR A 60 -19.29 9.99 -12.55
C TYR A 60 -20.35 9.54 -11.53
N GLY A 61 -20.80 10.41 -10.61
CA GLY A 61 -21.80 10.08 -9.59
C GLY A 61 -21.38 8.91 -8.68
N GLY A 62 -20.09 8.81 -8.43
CA GLY A 62 -19.44 7.77 -7.66
C GLY A 62 -19.19 8.15 -6.20
N ASP A 63 -18.32 7.37 -5.52
CA ASP A 63 -17.90 7.61 -4.14
C ASP A 63 -16.42 7.99 -4.07
N PHE A 64 -16.11 8.90 -3.17
CA PHE A 64 -14.75 9.25 -2.79
C PHE A 64 -14.46 8.72 -1.40
N HIS A 65 -13.51 7.80 -1.30
CA HIS A 65 -13.08 7.19 -0.05
C HIS A 65 -11.87 7.94 0.53
N PHE A 66 -11.93 8.22 1.81
CA PHE A 66 -10.83 8.80 2.57
C PHE A 66 -10.28 7.74 3.51
N ARG A 67 -9.08 7.21 3.23
CA ARG A 67 -8.46 6.15 4.00
C ARG A 67 -7.15 6.59 4.59
N PHE A 68 -6.99 6.48 5.89
CA PHE A 68 -5.69 6.61 6.53
C PHE A 68 -4.90 5.31 6.35
N ASP A 69 -3.73 5.41 5.68
CA ASP A 69 -2.75 4.34 5.64
C ASP A 69 -1.93 4.36 6.93
N ASP A 70 -2.50 3.79 7.99
CA ASP A 70 -1.91 3.67 9.31
C ASP A 70 -1.26 2.29 9.52
N THR A 71 -0.50 1.81 8.53
CA THR A 71 0.23 0.54 8.60
C THR A 71 1.58 0.64 9.31
N ASN A 72 2.08 1.84 9.56
CA ASN A 72 3.40 2.08 10.12
C ASN A 72 3.35 2.82 11.48
N PRO A 73 3.29 2.11 12.62
CA PRO A 73 3.11 2.71 13.94
C PRO A 73 4.25 3.65 14.38
N THR A 74 5.37 3.67 13.66
CA THR A 74 6.56 4.44 14.09
C THR A 74 6.44 5.94 13.88
N LYS A 75 5.53 6.41 13.05
CA LYS A 75 5.47 7.80 12.60
C LYS A 75 4.11 8.45 12.75
N GLU A 76 3.09 7.66 13.06
CA GLU A 76 1.70 8.08 13.10
C GLU A 76 1.40 8.87 14.36
N LYS A 77 0.70 10.00 14.21
CA LYS A 77 0.27 10.85 15.32
C LYS A 77 -1.16 11.31 15.09
N GLU A 78 -1.95 11.32 16.16
CA GLU A 78 -3.33 11.82 16.15
C GLU A 78 -3.42 13.28 15.69
N GLU A 79 -2.42 14.11 15.98
CA GLU A 79 -2.29 15.47 15.48
C GLU A 79 -2.37 15.54 13.95
N TYR A 80 -1.64 14.64 13.25
CA TYR A 80 -1.65 14.60 11.79
C TYR A 80 -2.98 14.09 11.23
N VAL A 81 -3.59 13.10 11.89
CA VAL A 81 -4.93 12.62 11.51
C VAL A 81 -5.94 13.76 11.51
N ASN A 82 -5.97 14.58 12.58
CA ASN A 82 -6.89 15.70 12.70
C ASN A 82 -6.59 16.80 11.68
N SER A 83 -5.32 17.19 11.51
CA SER A 83 -4.93 18.19 10.51
C SER A 83 -5.27 17.76 9.08
N ILE A 84 -5.06 16.49 8.74
CA ILE A 84 -5.38 15.95 7.40
C ILE A 84 -6.90 16.00 7.16
N LYS A 85 -7.72 15.69 8.16
CA LYS A 85 -9.19 15.82 8.05
C LYS A 85 -9.61 17.25 7.78
N GLU A 86 -9.10 18.21 8.57
CA GLU A 86 -9.37 19.63 8.40
C GLU A 86 -8.97 20.12 6.99
N ASP A 87 -7.82 19.69 6.49
CA ASP A 87 -7.34 20.05 5.15
C ASP A 87 -8.24 19.48 4.03
N VAL A 88 -8.70 18.24 4.15
CA VAL A 88 -9.61 17.61 3.18
C VAL A 88 -10.96 18.33 3.16
N GLU A 89 -11.51 18.64 4.33
CA GLU A 89 -12.76 19.41 4.50
C GLU A 89 -12.61 20.84 3.97
N TRP A 90 -11.49 21.51 4.25
CA TRP A 90 -11.19 22.84 3.74
C TRP A 90 -11.11 22.90 2.21
N LEU A 91 -10.62 21.84 1.57
CA LEU A 91 -10.61 21.71 0.12
C LEU A 91 -12.01 21.45 -0.47
N GLY A 92 -13.02 21.25 0.36
CA GLY A 92 -14.39 20.97 -0.04
C GLY A 92 -14.61 19.56 -0.57
N ALA A 93 -13.67 18.63 -0.31
CA ALA A 93 -13.81 17.23 -0.67
C ALA A 93 -14.65 16.52 0.39
N ASP A 94 -15.90 16.24 0.04
CA ASP A 94 -16.83 15.52 0.90
C ASP A 94 -16.65 14.01 0.71
N TYR A 95 -16.24 13.35 1.77
CA TYR A 95 -16.10 11.90 1.82
C TYR A 95 -17.29 11.22 2.53
N HIS A 96 -18.31 12.00 2.93
CA HIS A 96 -19.49 11.55 3.68
C HIS A 96 -19.08 10.67 4.90
N GLU A 97 -19.59 9.42 4.93
CA GLU A 97 -19.22 8.42 5.96
C GLU A 97 -18.08 7.49 5.53
N HIS A 98 -17.49 7.71 4.34
CA HIS A 98 -16.46 6.85 3.76
C HIS A 98 -15.05 7.18 4.27
N ILE A 99 -14.89 7.13 5.60
CA ILE A 99 -13.60 7.25 6.27
C ILE A 99 -13.14 5.88 6.75
N TYR A 100 -11.92 5.48 6.37
CA TYR A 100 -11.37 4.17 6.64
C TYR A 100 -9.98 4.29 7.27
N TYR A 101 -9.56 3.22 7.95
CA TYR A 101 -8.22 3.05 8.49
C TYR A 101 -7.69 1.69 8.06
N ALA A 102 -6.44 1.64 7.57
CA ALA A 102 -5.78 0.39 7.19
C ALA A 102 -5.76 -0.61 8.35
N SER A 103 -5.56 -0.11 9.57
CA SER A 103 -5.55 -0.93 10.80
C SER A 103 -6.86 -1.67 11.08
N ASN A 104 -8.01 -1.21 10.55
CA ASN A 104 -9.28 -1.93 10.65
C ASN A 104 -9.28 -3.25 9.88
N TYR A 105 -8.37 -3.40 8.93
CA TYR A 105 -8.25 -4.58 8.08
C TYR A 105 -7.11 -5.53 8.48
N PHE A 106 -6.37 -5.25 9.55
CA PHE A 106 -5.21 -6.07 9.95
C PHE A 106 -5.54 -7.55 10.13
N ASP A 107 -6.70 -7.88 10.71
CA ASP A 107 -7.13 -9.27 10.85
C ASP A 107 -7.34 -9.93 9.46
N LYS A 108 -8.01 -9.25 8.53
CA LYS A 108 -8.23 -9.74 7.16
C LYS A 108 -6.92 -9.85 6.36
N MET A 109 -6.03 -8.88 6.50
CA MET A 109 -4.71 -8.92 5.86
C MET A 109 -3.87 -10.07 6.39
N TYR A 110 -3.95 -10.36 7.68
CA TYR A 110 -3.29 -11.50 8.28
C TYR A 110 -3.81 -12.83 7.71
N GLU A 111 -5.13 -12.97 7.55
CA GLU A 111 -5.75 -14.15 6.91
C GLU A 111 -5.30 -14.30 5.44
N CYS A 112 -5.21 -13.19 4.70
CA CYS A 112 -4.68 -13.19 3.33
C CYS A 112 -3.21 -13.64 3.30
N ALA A 113 -2.38 -13.22 4.25
CA ALA A 113 -1.00 -13.66 4.36
C ALA A 113 -0.90 -15.17 4.67
N GLU A 114 -1.70 -15.68 5.61
CA GLU A 114 -1.78 -17.14 5.86
C GLU A 114 -2.23 -17.91 4.61
N PHE A 115 -3.17 -17.35 3.85
CA PHE A 115 -3.62 -17.97 2.59
C PHE A 115 -2.47 -18.06 1.57
N LEU A 116 -1.67 -17.00 1.40
CA LEU A 116 -0.50 -17.02 0.52
C LEU A 116 0.53 -18.06 0.97
N ILE A 117 0.78 -18.18 2.28
CA ILE A 117 1.67 -19.19 2.84
C ILE A 117 1.16 -20.60 2.50
N LYS A 118 -0.12 -20.89 2.76
CA LYS A 118 -0.76 -22.18 2.45
C LYS A 118 -0.69 -22.53 0.96
N LYS A 119 -0.71 -21.53 0.09
CA LYS A 119 -0.54 -21.68 -1.37
C LYS A 119 0.93 -21.80 -1.80
N GLY A 120 1.90 -21.76 -0.88
CA GLY A 120 3.33 -21.77 -1.21
C GLY A 120 3.82 -20.51 -1.94
N LYS A 121 3.07 -19.39 -1.80
CA LYS A 121 3.36 -18.09 -2.44
C LYS A 121 3.99 -17.06 -1.50
N ALA A 122 4.19 -17.43 -0.25
CA ALA A 122 4.93 -16.63 0.74
C ALA A 122 5.73 -17.54 1.67
N TYR A 123 6.82 -17.02 2.20
CA TYR A 123 7.71 -17.74 3.11
C TYR A 123 8.30 -16.82 4.17
N VAL A 124 8.59 -17.35 5.34
CA VAL A 124 9.29 -16.64 6.42
C VAL A 124 10.79 -16.69 6.16
N CYS A 125 11.42 -15.52 6.17
CA CYS A 125 12.85 -15.33 5.90
C CYS A 125 13.55 -14.79 7.15
N ASP A 126 14.66 -15.43 7.53
CA ASP A 126 15.45 -15.05 8.72
C ASP A 126 16.65 -14.15 8.37
N LEU A 127 16.73 -13.68 7.12
CA LEU A 127 17.74 -12.70 6.72
C LEU A 127 17.40 -11.33 7.31
N ASN A 128 18.43 -10.63 7.78
CA ASN A 128 18.30 -9.25 8.21
C ASN A 128 18.18 -8.29 6.99
N ALA A 129 17.92 -7.00 7.26
CA ALA A 129 17.69 -6.00 6.21
C ALA A 129 18.87 -5.83 5.24
N GLU A 130 20.11 -5.91 5.74
CA GLU A 130 21.32 -5.80 4.91
C GLU A 130 21.47 -7.01 3.99
N GLN A 131 21.31 -8.21 4.52
CA GLN A 131 21.33 -9.46 3.78
C GLN A 131 20.21 -9.51 2.72
N ILE A 132 18.99 -9.07 3.07
CA ILE A 132 17.88 -8.99 2.09
C ILE A 132 18.24 -8.05 0.94
N ARG A 133 18.87 -6.91 1.23
CA ARG A 133 19.32 -5.96 0.21
C ARG A 133 20.40 -6.59 -0.69
N GLU A 134 21.37 -7.28 -0.12
CA GLU A 134 22.40 -7.99 -0.87
C GLU A 134 21.80 -9.07 -1.76
N TYR A 135 20.93 -9.91 -1.21
CA TYR A 135 20.28 -11.00 -1.97
C TYR A 135 19.36 -10.49 -3.07
N ARG A 136 18.74 -9.32 -2.88
CA ARG A 136 17.88 -8.71 -3.89
C ARG A 136 18.65 -8.27 -5.14
N GLY A 137 19.96 -8.03 -5.03
CA GLY A 137 20.79 -7.55 -6.11
C GLY A 137 20.56 -6.09 -6.49
N THR A 138 20.98 -5.72 -7.69
CA THR A 138 20.88 -4.36 -8.23
C THR A 138 19.99 -4.31 -9.47
N LEU A 139 19.84 -3.13 -10.08
CA LEU A 139 19.09 -2.98 -11.34
C LEU A 139 19.75 -3.75 -12.50
N THR A 140 21.06 -3.92 -12.45
CA THR A 140 21.87 -4.59 -13.49
C THR A 140 22.22 -6.02 -13.15
N GLU A 141 22.13 -6.41 -11.87
CA GLU A 141 22.46 -7.75 -11.40
C GLU A 141 21.21 -8.44 -10.85
N PRO A 142 20.93 -9.69 -11.24
CA PRO A 142 19.80 -10.43 -10.70
C PRO A 142 19.98 -10.71 -9.21
N GLY A 143 18.86 -10.92 -8.53
CA GLY A 143 18.87 -11.34 -7.13
C GLY A 143 19.20 -12.83 -6.98
N LYS A 144 19.44 -13.23 -5.72
CA LYS A 144 19.72 -14.62 -5.31
C LYS A 144 18.57 -15.12 -4.43
N ASN A 145 18.23 -16.40 -4.56
CA ASN A 145 17.25 -17.01 -3.68
C ASN A 145 17.73 -17.01 -2.22
N SER A 146 16.82 -16.67 -1.30
CA SER A 146 17.09 -16.84 0.13
C SER A 146 17.21 -18.34 0.47
N PRO A 147 18.12 -18.73 1.39
CA PRO A 147 18.21 -20.12 1.86
C PRO A 147 16.93 -20.60 2.58
N TYR A 148 16.05 -19.68 2.97
CA TYR A 148 14.78 -19.98 3.66
C TYR A 148 13.58 -20.07 2.70
N ARG A 149 13.80 -19.86 1.41
CA ARG A 149 12.75 -19.76 0.40
C ARG A 149 11.99 -21.08 0.17
N ASP A 150 12.62 -22.19 0.44
CA ASP A 150 12.07 -23.52 0.15
C ASP A 150 11.57 -24.28 1.40
N ARG A 151 11.34 -23.55 2.50
CA ARG A 151 10.61 -24.06 3.67
C ARG A 151 9.20 -24.51 3.28
N THR A 152 8.70 -25.56 3.95
CA THR A 152 7.34 -26.04 3.68
C THR A 152 6.28 -25.02 4.08
N PRO A 153 5.07 -25.06 3.48
CA PRO A 153 3.98 -24.19 3.90
C PRO A 153 3.63 -24.33 5.38
N GLU A 154 3.68 -25.53 5.93
CA GLU A 154 3.36 -25.83 7.34
C GLU A 154 4.39 -25.17 8.27
N GLU A 155 5.67 -25.29 7.96
CA GLU A 155 6.75 -24.65 8.71
C GLU A 155 6.62 -23.11 8.65
N ASN A 156 6.39 -22.56 7.47
CA ASN A 156 6.20 -21.12 7.30
C ASN A 156 4.97 -20.61 8.06
N LEU A 157 3.87 -21.36 8.07
CA LEU A 157 2.65 -21.00 8.77
C LEU A 157 2.88 -20.97 10.30
N GLN A 158 3.59 -21.98 10.82
CA GLN A 158 3.95 -22.02 12.23
C GLN A 158 4.82 -20.81 12.60
N LEU A 159 5.90 -20.55 11.84
CA LEU A 159 6.80 -19.43 12.07
C LEU A 159 6.07 -18.08 12.01
N PHE A 160 5.14 -17.91 11.06
CA PHE A 160 4.39 -16.67 10.92
C PHE A 160 3.44 -16.43 12.10
N ARG A 161 2.80 -17.48 12.62
CA ARG A 161 1.99 -17.42 13.84
C ARG A 161 2.85 -17.06 15.06
N GLU A 162 4.01 -17.66 15.17
CA GLU A 162 4.98 -17.36 16.25
C GLU A 162 5.52 -15.92 16.16
N MET A 163 5.64 -15.35 14.93
CA MET A 163 5.93 -13.91 14.76
C MET A 163 4.81 -13.05 15.37
N LYS A 164 3.55 -13.38 15.09
CA LYS A 164 2.38 -12.67 15.67
C LYS A 164 2.30 -12.81 17.19
N GLU A 165 2.68 -13.96 17.74
CA GLU A 165 2.74 -14.21 19.19
C GLU A 165 3.92 -13.49 19.86
N GLY A 166 4.76 -12.78 19.11
CA GLY A 166 5.89 -12.02 19.65
C GLY A 166 7.07 -12.87 20.12
N LYS A 167 7.21 -14.12 19.65
CA LYS A 167 8.30 -15.01 20.07
C LYS A 167 9.68 -14.60 19.53
N TYR A 168 9.72 -13.73 18.53
CA TYR A 168 10.96 -13.33 17.86
C TYR A 168 11.24 -11.84 18.04
N PRO A 169 12.50 -11.42 18.17
CA PRO A 169 12.86 -10.01 18.26
C PRO A 169 12.63 -9.27 16.94
N ASP A 170 12.54 -7.94 17.02
CA ASP A 170 12.40 -7.06 15.87
C ASP A 170 13.56 -7.26 14.89
N GLY A 171 13.25 -7.26 13.60
CA GLY A 171 14.21 -7.42 12.53
C GLY A 171 14.79 -8.83 12.34
N SER A 172 14.42 -9.82 13.18
CA SER A 172 14.94 -11.20 13.08
C SER A 172 14.26 -12.02 12.00
N LYS A 173 13.01 -11.73 11.69
CA LYS A 173 12.21 -12.44 10.69
C LYS A 173 11.28 -11.49 9.96
N VAL A 174 11.05 -11.81 8.68
CA VAL A 174 10.06 -11.13 7.83
C VAL A 174 9.29 -12.17 7.02
N LEU A 175 8.04 -11.87 6.67
CA LEU A 175 7.32 -12.64 5.66
C LEU A 175 7.62 -12.04 4.29
N ARG A 176 8.01 -12.85 3.32
CA ARG A 176 8.28 -12.43 1.95
C ARG A 176 7.37 -13.15 0.96
N ALA A 177 6.96 -12.45 -0.10
CA ALA A 177 6.34 -13.11 -1.25
C ALA A 177 7.34 -14.01 -1.97
N LYS A 178 6.87 -15.11 -2.55
CA LYS A 178 7.65 -16.03 -3.38
C LYS A 178 7.31 -15.77 -4.85
N ILE A 179 8.06 -14.88 -5.50
CA ILE A 179 7.79 -14.45 -6.88
C ILE A 179 8.95 -14.85 -7.80
N ASP A 180 9.88 -13.93 -8.10
CA ASP A 180 11.01 -14.17 -8.99
C ASP A 180 12.20 -13.27 -8.63
N MET A 181 13.26 -13.87 -8.09
CA MET A 181 14.47 -13.16 -7.71
C MET A 181 15.32 -12.70 -8.91
N THR A 182 15.00 -13.17 -10.12
CA THR A 182 15.70 -12.77 -11.36
C THR A 182 14.96 -11.70 -12.14
N SER A 183 13.79 -11.28 -11.67
CA SER A 183 12.96 -10.26 -12.34
C SER A 183 13.75 -8.98 -12.64
N GLY A 184 13.58 -8.42 -13.84
CA GLY A 184 14.09 -7.09 -14.19
C GLY A 184 13.49 -5.98 -13.33
N ASN A 185 12.25 -6.17 -12.85
CA ASN A 185 11.64 -5.30 -11.86
C ASN A 185 12.08 -5.71 -10.45
N ILE A 186 12.94 -4.90 -9.83
CA ILE A 186 13.50 -5.17 -8.50
C ILE A 186 12.42 -5.30 -7.41
N ASN A 187 11.25 -4.66 -7.58
CA ASN A 187 10.13 -4.74 -6.64
C ASN A 187 9.44 -6.11 -6.67
N MET A 188 9.63 -6.90 -7.73
CA MET A 188 9.11 -8.26 -7.87
C MET A 188 10.05 -9.34 -7.34
N ARG A 189 11.22 -8.94 -6.81
CA ARG A 189 12.22 -9.86 -6.26
C ARG A 189 11.92 -10.19 -4.81
N ASP A 190 10.94 -11.05 -4.59
CA ASP A 190 10.45 -11.52 -3.29
C ASP A 190 10.32 -10.38 -2.26
N PRO A 191 9.39 -9.42 -2.46
CA PRO A 191 9.20 -8.29 -1.57
C PRO A 191 8.76 -8.74 -0.16
N ILE A 192 9.04 -7.89 0.82
CA ILE A 192 8.58 -8.10 2.20
C ILE A 192 7.09 -7.79 2.28
N LEU A 193 6.30 -8.71 2.85
CA LEU A 193 4.87 -8.57 3.11
C LEU A 193 4.58 -8.13 4.55
N TYR A 194 5.30 -8.72 5.52
CA TYR A 194 5.18 -8.40 6.94
C TYR A 194 6.55 -8.28 7.61
N ARG A 195 6.62 -7.37 8.58
CA ARG A 195 7.78 -7.20 9.48
C ARG A 195 7.36 -7.28 10.94
N ILE A 196 8.30 -7.64 11.81
CA ILE A 196 8.13 -7.55 13.27
C ILE A 196 8.50 -6.13 13.69
N ALA A 197 7.60 -5.48 14.44
CA ALA A 197 7.82 -4.18 15.08
C ALA A 197 6.99 -4.10 16.37
N ARG A 198 7.66 -4.09 17.52
CA ARG A 198 7.02 -3.99 18.83
C ARG A 198 6.82 -2.53 19.21
N MET A 199 5.73 -1.98 18.73
CA MET A 199 5.34 -0.59 18.97
C MET A 199 3.85 -0.50 19.23
N GLU A 200 3.48 0.43 20.10
CA GLU A 200 2.09 0.76 20.32
C GLU A 200 1.54 1.48 19.08
N HIS A 201 0.42 0.99 18.58
CA HIS A 201 -0.27 1.55 17.43
C HIS A 201 -1.41 2.46 17.90
N HIS A 202 -1.57 3.64 17.32
CA HIS A 202 -2.54 4.65 17.75
C HIS A 202 -3.99 4.14 17.79
N ASN A 203 -4.37 3.23 16.90
CA ASN A 203 -5.73 2.70 16.80
C ASN A 203 -5.89 1.30 17.42
N THR A 204 -4.89 0.42 17.30
CA THR A 204 -4.97 -0.98 17.76
C THR A 204 -4.19 -1.25 19.05
N GLY A 205 -3.49 -0.26 19.60
CA GLY A 205 -2.67 -0.39 20.80
C GLY A 205 -1.58 -1.45 20.63
N ASN A 206 -1.49 -2.35 21.61
CA ASN A 206 -0.49 -3.44 21.63
C ASN A 206 -1.02 -4.78 21.10
N LYS A 207 -2.14 -4.79 20.34
CA LYS A 207 -2.73 -6.01 19.78
C LYS A 207 -1.80 -6.71 18.78
N TRP A 208 -1.00 -5.93 18.05
CA TRP A 208 -0.12 -6.40 16.99
C TRP A 208 1.35 -6.12 17.31
N CYS A 209 2.21 -7.04 16.93
CA CYS A 209 3.66 -6.88 16.93
C CYS A 209 4.28 -7.21 15.56
N ILE A 210 3.42 -7.50 14.56
CA ILE A 210 3.78 -7.63 13.16
C ILE A 210 2.88 -6.70 12.34
N TYR A 211 3.45 -6.04 11.35
CA TYR A 211 2.75 -5.06 10.54
C TYR A 211 2.95 -5.35 9.06
N PRO A 212 1.89 -5.22 8.24
CA PRO A 212 2.00 -5.38 6.79
C PRO A 212 2.84 -4.25 6.19
N MET A 213 3.51 -4.55 5.09
CA MET A 213 4.18 -3.53 4.29
C MET A 213 3.20 -2.92 3.28
N TYR A 214 3.45 -1.67 2.91
CA TYR A 214 2.62 -0.90 1.98
C TYR A 214 2.24 -1.68 0.71
N ASP A 215 3.22 -2.29 0.04
CA ASP A 215 2.99 -3.03 -1.21
C ASP A 215 2.02 -4.21 -1.08
N PHE A 216 1.85 -4.74 0.14
CA PHE A 216 0.90 -5.80 0.44
C PHE A 216 -0.44 -5.27 0.94
N ALA A 217 -0.42 -4.27 1.82
CA ALA A 217 -1.61 -3.71 2.45
C ALA A 217 -2.49 -2.97 1.44
N HIS A 218 -1.91 -2.04 0.71
CA HIS A 218 -2.62 -1.09 -0.14
C HIS A 218 -3.56 -1.72 -1.18
N PRO A 219 -3.14 -2.73 -1.99
CA PRO A 219 -4.04 -3.38 -2.93
C PRO A 219 -5.15 -4.19 -2.24
N LEU A 220 -4.91 -4.73 -1.05
CA LEU A 220 -5.93 -5.44 -0.28
C LEU A 220 -6.98 -4.47 0.27
N GLU A 221 -6.56 -3.31 0.77
CA GLU A 221 -7.45 -2.24 1.23
C GLU A 221 -8.35 -1.76 0.08
N ASP A 222 -7.77 -1.46 -1.08
CA ASP A 222 -8.54 -1.08 -2.26
C ASP A 222 -9.59 -2.15 -2.62
N ALA A 223 -9.23 -3.43 -2.53
CA ALA A 223 -10.14 -4.53 -2.77
C ALA A 223 -11.25 -4.65 -1.70
N PHE A 224 -10.91 -4.47 -0.42
CA PHE A 224 -11.88 -4.55 0.68
C PHE A 224 -12.90 -3.41 0.66
N GLU A 225 -12.50 -2.24 0.20
CA GLU A 225 -13.32 -1.03 0.09
C GLU A 225 -14.05 -0.95 -1.25
N GLY A 226 -13.77 -1.85 -2.20
CA GLY A 226 -14.38 -1.85 -3.52
C GLY A 226 -13.94 -0.67 -4.38
N VAL A 227 -12.72 -0.14 -4.17
CA VAL A 227 -12.14 0.89 -5.02
C VAL A 227 -12.03 0.37 -6.45
N THR A 228 -12.63 1.10 -7.39
CA THR A 228 -12.65 0.70 -8.80
C THR A 228 -11.53 1.36 -9.60
N HIS A 229 -11.20 2.61 -9.29
CA HIS A 229 -10.20 3.40 -10.01
C HIS A 229 -9.17 3.98 -9.04
N SER A 230 -7.98 3.39 -9.07
CA SER A 230 -6.84 3.76 -8.25
C SER A 230 -5.96 4.75 -8.99
N ILE A 231 -6.06 6.05 -8.63
CA ILE A 231 -5.38 7.13 -9.33
C ILE A 231 -4.20 7.61 -8.51
N CYS A 232 -3.00 7.54 -9.11
CA CYS A 232 -1.78 8.06 -8.53
C CYS A 232 -1.37 9.36 -9.23
N THR A 233 -0.91 10.34 -8.47
CA THR A 233 -0.34 11.56 -9.02
C THR A 233 1.15 11.38 -9.31
N PRO A 234 1.74 12.20 -10.24
CA PRO A 234 3.17 12.15 -10.51
C PRO A 234 4.05 12.34 -9.27
N VAL A 235 3.56 13.06 -8.24
CA VAL A 235 4.28 13.24 -6.97
C VAL A 235 4.45 11.91 -6.24
N SER A 236 3.39 11.12 -6.14
CA SER A 236 3.44 9.78 -5.54
C SER A 236 4.33 8.84 -6.36
N TYR A 237 4.24 8.92 -7.68
CA TYR A 237 5.08 8.13 -8.57
C TYR A 237 6.57 8.50 -8.46
N THR A 238 6.89 9.78 -8.30
CA THR A 238 8.27 10.25 -8.13
C THR A 238 8.88 9.72 -6.83
N HIS A 239 8.13 9.66 -5.74
CA HIS A 239 8.59 9.06 -4.49
C HIS A 239 8.87 7.55 -4.60
N LEU A 240 8.11 6.84 -5.42
CA LEU A 240 8.31 5.40 -5.67
C LEU A 240 9.47 5.13 -6.65
N THR A 241 9.79 6.06 -7.55
CA THR A 241 10.76 5.84 -8.64
C THR A 241 12.13 6.45 -8.40
N LEU A 242 12.24 7.51 -7.58
CA LEU A 242 13.53 8.16 -7.28
C LEU A 242 14.62 7.22 -6.74
N PRO A 243 14.32 6.15 -5.96
CA PRO A 243 15.34 5.18 -5.56
C PRO A 243 15.66 4.13 -6.63
N THR A 244 14.88 4.01 -7.70
CA THR A 244 14.92 2.86 -8.61
C THR A 244 15.20 3.20 -10.07
N THR A 245 15.10 4.46 -10.48
CA THR A 245 15.46 4.88 -11.84
C THR A 245 16.67 5.80 -11.80
N PRO A 246 17.82 5.40 -12.38
CA PRO A 246 18.80 6.39 -12.79
C PRO A 246 18.11 7.29 -13.83
N TYR A 247 18.25 8.58 -13.65
CA TYR A 247 17.73 9.58 -14.55
C TYR A 247 18.00 9.22 -16.02
N VAL A 248 16.96 9.21 -16.81
CA VAL A 248 17.08 9.36 -18.25
C VAL A 248 16.98 10.82 -18.58
#